data_8d1d4e58f5167d503a5facbcd0fbfd82
#
_entry.id   8d1d4e58f5167d503a5facbcd0fbfd82
#
_cell.length_a   1.000
_cell.length_b   1.000
_cell.length_c   1.000
_cell.angle_alpha   90.00
_cell.angle_beta   90.00
_cell.angle_gamma   90.00
#
_symmetry.space_group_name_H-M   'P 1'
#
loop_
_entity.id
_entity.type
_entity.pdbx_description
1 polymer ?
#
loop_
_entity_poly.entity_id
_entity_poly.type
_entity_poly.pdbx_seq_one_letter_code
_entity_poly.pdbx_strand_id
1 'polypeptide(L)'
;MTIVPSIGDLQTAARTIFGEARGESDEGQRWVAATIITRAQRGGWWGSTLGTVAKKPWQYSCWNSRDPNRRIVESLQPDEPEFLRALENLTQALRHGVGETPTHYHTTSIRPAWSDAESMRFITTIGRHRFYEET
;
A
#
# COMPACT_ATOMS: atom_id res chain seq x y z
N MET A 1 13.42 -10.12 -7.87
CA MET A 1 13.69 -8.97 -8.74
C MET A 1 13.82 -7.70 -7.89
N THR A 2 14.85 -6.92 -8.13
CA THR A 2 15.06 -5.66 -7.40
C THR A 2 14.16 -4.56 -7.97
N ILE A 3 13.43 -3.87 -7.09
CA ILE A 3 12.64 -2.70 -7.47
C ILE A 3 13.55 -1.48 -7.45
N VAL A 4 13.57 -0.75 -8.56
CA VAL A 4 14.30 0.53 -8.68
C VAL A 4 13.27 1.61 -8.98
N PRO A 5 12.73 2.26 -7.94
CA PRO A 5 11.64 3.22 -8.15
C PRO A 5 12.16 4.54 -8.72
N SER A 6 11.36 5.14 -9.61
CA SER A 6 11.56 6.51 -10.06
C SER A 6 11.08 7.47 -8.96
N ILE A 7 11.41 8.76 -9.12
CA ILE A 7 10.89 9.79 -8.21
C ILE A 7 9.36 9.81 -8.25
N GLY A 8 8.78 9.71 -9.46
CA GLY A 8 7.32 9.65 -9.61
C GLY A 8 6.70 8.46 -8.91
N ASP A 9 7.35 7.29 -8.98
CA ASP A 9 6.91 6.09 -8.25
C ASP A 9 6.90 6.31 -6.74
N LEU A 10 7.96 6.91 -6.20
CA LEU A 10 8.07 7.20 -4.77
C LEU A 10 6.97 8.15 -4.33
N GLN A 11 6.71 9.21 -5.10
CA GLN A 11 5.66 10.16 -4.78
C GLN A 11 4.27 9.53 -4.82
N THR A 12 3.99 8.73 -5.85
CA THR A 12 2.70 8.05 -5.99
C THR A 12 2.48 7.06 -4.86
N ALA A 13 3.50 6.26 -4.52
CA ALA A 13 3.40 5.30 -3.44
C ALA A 13 3.24 5.99 -2.09
N ALA A 14 3.98 7.07 -1.82
CA ALA A 14 3.84 7.83 -0.57
C ALA A 14 2.43 8.40 -0.42
N ARG A 15 1.86 8.97 -1.49
CA ARG A 15 0.48 9.45 -1.48
C ARG A 15 -0.51 8.33 -1.22
N THR A 16 -0.28 7.17 -1.79
CA THR A 16 -1.14 5.99 -1.58
C THR A 16 -1.12 5.55 -0.12
N ILE A 17 0.05 5.47 0.49
CA ILE A 17 0.20 5.12 1.91
C ILE A 17 -0.55 6.13 2.77
N PHE A 18 -0.41 7.42 2.48
CA PHE A 18 -1.15 8.46 3.18
C PHE A 18 -2.66 8.25 3.02
N GLY A 19 -3.13 8.06 1.79
CA GLY A 19 -4.56 7.90 1.51
C GLY A 19 -5.18 6.68 2.18
N GLU A 20 -4.43 5.59 2.27
CA GLU A 20 -4.92 4.32 2.79
C GLU A 20 -4.68 4.15 4.30
N ALA A 21 -3.67 4.83 4.85
CA ALA A 21 -3.19 4.50 6.19
C ALA A 21 -2.74 5.70 7.02
N ARG A 22 -3.19 6.93 6.72
CA ARG A 22 -2.73 8.12 7.48
C ARG A 22 -3.07 8.06 8.96
N GLY A 23 -4.13 7.35 9.33
CA GLY A 23 -4.54 7.18 10.72
C GLY A 23 -3.88 6.00 11.43
N GLU A 24 -3.02 5.24 10.73
CA GLU A 24 -2.36 4.07 11.27
C GLU A 24 -1.00 4.39 11.87
N SER A 25 -0.46 3.45 12.65
CA SER A 25 0.90 3.56 13.18
C SER A 25 1.93 3.54 12.04
N ASP A 26 3.18 3.87 12.37
CA ASP A 26 4.27 3.75 11.40
C ASP A 26 4.42 2.31 10.90
N GLU A 27 4.28 1.33 11.80
CA GLU A 27 4.28 -0.07 11.39
C GLU A 27 3.16 -0.37 10.41
N GLY A 28 1.94 0.12 10.67
CA GLY A 28 0.80 -0.06 9.78
C GLY A 28 1.05 0.55 8.41
N GLN A 29 1.64 1.74 8.37
CA GLN A 29 2.01 2.37 7.10
C GLN A 29 3.06 1.56 6.33
N ARG A 30 4.08 1.01 7.04
CA ARG A 30 5.10 0.18 6.41
C ARG A 30 4.50 -1.10 5.83
N TRP A 31 3.50 -1.68 6.49
CA TRP A 31 2.84 -2.87 5.97
C TRP A 31 1.99 -2.58 4.73
N VAL A 32 1.30 -1.43 4.69
CA VAL A 32 0.61 -1.01 3.47
C VAL A 32 1.63 -0.80 2.34
N ALA A 33 2.75 -0.14 2.62
CA ALA A 33 3.84 0.00 1.66
C ALA A 33 4.32 -1.36 1.16
N ALA A 34 4.45 -2.34 2.06
CA ALA A 34 4.90 -3.68 1.71
C ALA A 34 3.96 -4.38 0.73
N THR A 35 2.64 -4.11 0.78
CA THR A 35 1.72 -4.68 -0.21
C THR A 35 2.00 -4.14 -1.62
N ILE A 36 2.29 -2.85 -1.73
CA ILE A 36 2.64 -2.22 -3.01
C ILE A 36 3.94 -2.82 -3.55
N ILE A 37 4.94 -2.93 -2.68
CA ILE A 37 6.26 -3.46 -3.05
C ILE A 37 6.17 -4.91 -3.49
N THR A 38 5.47 -5.75 -2.73
CA THR A 38 5.31 -7.18 -3.04
C THR A 38 4.63 -7.37 -4.38
N ARG A 39 3.56 -6.61 -4.64
CA ARG A 39 2.85 -6.68 -5.92
C ARG A 39 3.74 -6.27 -7.09
N ALA A 40 4.52 -5.20 -6.94
CA ALA A 40 5.44 -4.75 -7.97
C ALA A 40 6.54 -5.80 -8.23
N GLN A 41 7.04 -6.44 -7.19
CA GLN A 41 8.03 -7.51 -7.32
C GLN A 41 7.46 -8.74 -8.04
N ARG A 42 6.21 -9.10 -7.77
CA ARG A 42 5.54 -10.21 -8.46
C ARG A 42 5.21 -9.86 -9.90
N GLY A 43 4.89 -8.59 -10.16
CA GLY A 43 4.58 -8.12 -11.51
C GLY A 43 3.27 -8.69 -12.04
N GLY A 44 3.24 -8.97 -13.36
CA GLY A 44 2.08 -9.56 -14.00
C GLY A 44 0.86 -8.64 -13.96
N TRP A 45 -0.27 -9.19 -13.54
CA TRP A 45 -1.53 -8.46 -13.52
C TRP A 45 -1.50 -7.21 -12.67
N TRP A 46 -0.74 -7.22 -11.58
CA TRP A 46 -0.69 -6.05 -10.67
C TRP A 46 0.07 -4.86 -11.24
N GLY A 47 0.97 -5.08 -12.18
CA GLY A 47 1.91 -4.08 -12.66
C GLY A 47 3.32 -4.37 -12.17
N SER A 48 4.30 -3.60 -12.69
CA SER A 48 5.73 -3.87 -12.43
C SER A 48 6.46 -2.71 -11.75
N THR A 49 5.79 -1.58 -11.51
CA THR A 49 6.36 -0.43 -10.81
C THR A 49 5.47 -0.05 -9.63
N LEU A 50 6.03 0.65 -8.65
CA LEU A 50 5.24 1.10 -7.51
C LEU A 50 4.06 1.97 -7.96
N GLY A 51 4.30 2.86 -8.94
CA GLY A 51 3.26 3.75 -9.44
C GLY A 51 2.13 3.03 -10.15
N THR A 52 2.45 2.09 -11.03
CA THR A 52 1.43 1.34 -11.77
C THR A 52 0.62 0.43 -10.84
N VAL A 53 1.27 -0.18 -9.85
CA VAL A 53 0.59 -0.98 -8.84
C VAL A 53 -0.37 -0.12 -8.02
N ALA A 54 0.11 1.01 -7.52
CA ALA A 54 -0.68 1.88 -6.65
C ALA A 54 -1.91 2.44 -7.36
N LYS A 55 -1.78 2.80 -8.63
CA LYS A 55 -2.86 3.41 -9.41
C LYS A 55 -3.69 2.42 -10.22
N LYS A 56 -3.41 1.13 -10.13
CA LYS A 56 -4.24 0.15 -10.83
C LYS A 56 -5.69 0.27 -10.37
N PRO A 57 -6.66 0.39 -11.33
CA PRO A 57 -8.05 0.62 -10.96
C PRO A 57 -8.57 -0.36 -9.92
N TRP A 58 -9.26 0.15 -8.91
CA TRP A 58 -9.94 -0.59 -7.83
C TRP A 58 -9.03 -1.29 -6.82
N GLN A 59 -7.69 -1.11 -6.91
CA GLN A 59 -6.78 -1.80 -6.00
C GLN A 59 -6.50 -0.99 -4.72
N TYR A 60 -6.25 0.30 -4.84
CA TYR A 60 -6.12 1.21 -3.69
C TYR A 60 -7.18 2.30 -3.84
N SER A 61 -8.20 2.23 -2.98
CA SER A 61 -9.43 3.00 -3.15
C SER A 61 -9.24 4.51 -3.19
N CYS A 62 -8.17 5.02 -2.57
CA CYS A 62 -7.91 6.46 -2.57
C CYS A 62 -7.71 7.06 -3.97
N TRP A 63 -7.45 6.24 -4.99
CA TRP A 63 -7.30 6.68 -6.37
C TRP A 63 -8.58 6.52 -7.19
N ASN A 64 -9.63 5.92 -6.65
CA ASN A 64 -10.88 5.76 -7.37
C ASN A 64 -11.52 7.12 -7.65
N SER A 65 -12.07 7.30 -8.85
CA SER A 65 -12.52 8.61 -9.33
C SER A 65 -13.58 9.28 -8.46
N ARG A 66 -14.37 8.50 -7.71
CA ARG A 66 -15.44 9.01 -6.85
C ARG A 66 -15.11 8.92 -5.37
N ASP A 67 -13.91 8.49 -5.03
CA ASP A 67 -13.51 8.39 -3.63
C ASP A 67 -13.16 9.79 -3.10
N PRO A 68 -13.71 10.20 -1.95
CA PRO A 68 -13.39 11.51 -1.35
C PRO A 68 -11.90 11.69 -1.05
N ASN A 69 -11.19 10.60 -0.76
CA ASN A 69 -9.76 10.64 -0.48
C ASN A 69 -8.93 11.04 -1.69
N ARG A 70 -9.42 10.81 -2.91
CA ARG A 70 -8.62 11.12 -4.10
C ARG A 70 -8.18 12.58 -4.14
N ARG A 71 -9.09 13.51 -3.86
CA ARG A 71 -8.77 14.93 -3.84
C ARG A 71 -7.75 15.25 -2.76
N ILE A 72 -7.90 14.66 -1.59
CA ILE A 72 -6.99 14.86 -0.46
C ILE A 72 -5.59 14.37 -0.83
N VAL A 73 -5.49 13.17 -1.41
CA VAL A 73 -4.23 12.56 -1.81
C VAL A 73 -3.55 13.38 -2.91
N GLU A 74 -4.31 13.85 -3.90
CA GLU A 74 -3.77 14.64 -5.00
C GLU A 74 -3.28 16.01 -4.56
N SER A 75 -3.88 16.58 -3.51
CA SER A 75 -3.51 17.92 -3.01
C SER A 75 -2.35 17.89 -2.00
N LEU A 76 -1.96 16.71 -1.53
CA LEU A 76 -0.88 16.58 -0.54
C LEU A 76 0.45 17.02 -1.17
N GLN A 77 1.14 17.96 -0.52
CA GLN A 77 2.40 18.50 -1.03
C GLN A 77 3.58 17.72 -0.47
N PRO A 78 4.68 17.57 -1.26
CA PRO A 78 5.84 16.79 -0.82
C PRO A 78 6.57 17.31 0.41
N ASP A 79 6.36 18.58 0.79
CA ASP A 79 6.98 19.18 1.98
C ASP A 79 6.10 19.06 3.23
N GLU A 80 4.88 18.54 3.10
CA GLU A 80 4.00 18.38 4.25
C GLU A 80 4.46 17.20 5.14
N PRO A 81 4.33 17.34 6.48
CA PRO A 81 4.77 16.31 7.41
C PRO A 81 4.17 14.93 7.13
N GLU A 82 2.89 14.87 6.75
CA GLU A 82 2.20 13.61 6.45
C GLU A 82 2.79 12.93 5.23
N PHE A 83 3.20 13.69 4.20
CA PHE A 83 3.87 13.14 3.03
C PHE A 83 5.23 12.58 3.41
N LEU A 84 6.01 13.37 4.17
CA LEU A 84 7.34 12.98 4.60
C LEU A 84 7.30 11.72 5.48
N ARG A 85 6.29 11.61 6.35
CA ARG A 85 6.10 10.42 7.18
C ARG A 85 5.81 9.19 6.32
N ALA A 86 4.90 9.31 5.35
CA ALA A 86 4.58 8.21 4.45
C ALA A 86 5.80 7.81 3.60
N LEU A 87 6.56 8.78 3.12
CA LEU A 87 7.79 8.54 2.36
C LEU A 87 8.83 7.82 3.20
N GLU A 88 9.01 8.22 4.47
CA GLU A 88 9.93 7.54 5.39
C GLU A 88 9.52 6.09 5.61
N ASN A 89 8.24 5.83 5.83
CA ASN A 89 7.74 4.47 6.02
C ASN A 89 7.89 3.62 4.75
N LEU A 90 7.68 4.23 3.58
CA LEU A 90 7.95 3.56 2.30
C LEU A 90 9.43 3.20 2.18
N THR A 91 10.31 4.14 2.51
CA THR A 91 11.76 3.94 2.45
C THR A 91 12.20 2.81 3.37
N GLN A 92 11.68 2.76 4.59
CA GLN A 92 11.98 1.70 5.54
C GLN A 92 11.51 0.34 5.01
N ALA A 93 10.32 0.27 4.42
CA ALA A 93 9.80 -0.97 3.84
C ALA A 93 10.64 -1.43 2.64
N LEU A 94 11.09 -0.49 1.80
CA LEU A 94 11.95 -0.81 0.66
C LEU A 94 13.32 -1.34 1.11
N ARG A 95 13.90 -0.76 2.16
CA ARG A 95 15.24 -1.12 2.66
C ARG A 95 15.25 -2.40 3.46
N HIS A 96 14.26 -2.57 4.33
CA HIS A 96 14.31 -3.61 5.36
C HIS A 96 13.18 -4.63 5.25
N GLY A 97 12.14 -4.35 4.44
CA GLY A 97 10.94 -5.16 4.41
C GLY A 97 10.19 -5.09 5.74
N VAL A 98 9.21 -5.97 5.89
CA VAL A 98 8.43 -6.11 7.12
C VAL A 98 8.51 -7.54 7.69
N GLY A 99 9.40 -8.38 7.13
CA GLY A 99 9.56 -9.77 7.54
C GLY A 99 8.57 -10.73 6.88
N GLU A 100 7.66 -10.23 6.07
CA GLU A 100 6.65 -10.97 5.33
C GLU A 100 6.43 -10.32 3.97
N THR A 101 5.67 -11.00 3.11
CA THR A 101 5.37 -10.52 1.76
C THR A 101 3.86 -10.36 1.56
N PRO A 102 3.22 -9.42 2.26
CA PRO A 102 1.78 -9.22 2.15
C PRO A 102 1.39 -8.73 0.75
N THR A 103 0.25 -9.22 0.24
CA THR A 103 -0.30 -8.80 -1.04
C THR A 103 -1.65 -8.10 -0.91
N HIS A 104 -2.38 -8.37 0.17
CA HIS A 104 -3.74 -7.88 0.37
C HIS A 104 -3.95 -7.42 1.80
N TYR A 105 -4.86 -6.48 1.97
CA TYR A 105 -5.38 -6.13 3.29
C TYR A 105 -6.82 -5.62 3.18
N HIS A 106 -7.52 -5.64 4.29
CA HIS A 106 -8.81 -4.99 4.43
C HIS A 106 -8.92 -4.42 5.84
N THR A 107 -9.84 -3.47 6.03
CA THR A 107 -10.09 -2.93 7.37
C THR A 107 -10.79 -3.98 8.23
N THR A 108 -10.57 -3.91 9.54
CA THR A 108 -11.18 -4.86 10.49
C THR A 108 -12.70 -4.74 10.56
N SER A 109 -13.27 -3.66 10.01
CA SER A 109 -14.73 -3.43 10.03
C SER A 109 -15.47 -4.20 8.94
N ILE A 110 -14.78 -4.81 7.99
CA ILE A 110 -15.38 -5.57 6.89
C ILE A 110 -14.78 -6.97 6.81
N ARG A 111 -15.49 -7.85 6.09
CA ARG A 111 -15.01 -9.20 5.79
C ARG A 111 -15.27 -9.49 4.31
N PRO A 112 -14.38 -9.06 3.40
CA PRO A 112 -14.59 -9.30 1.98
C PRO A 112 -14.49 -10.78 1.65
N ALA A 113 -15.26 -11.20 0.64
CA ALA A 113 -15.32 -12.62 0.26
C ALA A 113 -13.95 -13.20 -0.07
N TRP A 114 -13.07 -12.42 -0.70
CA TRP A 114 -11.75 -12.91 -1.07
C TRP A 114 -10.89 -13.30 0.14
N SER A 115 -11.18 -12.76 1.33
CA SER A 115 -10.39 -13.08 2.53
C SER A 115 -10.58 -14.52 3.00
N ASP A 116 -11.65 -15.19 2.56
CA ASP A 116 -11.92 -16.58 2.89
C ASP A 116 -11.43 -17.55 1.80
N ALA A 117 -10.85 -17.07 0.72
CA ALA A 117 -10.35 -17.92 -0.36
C ALA A 117 -9.16 -18.78 0.12
N GLU A 118 -9.07 -20.00 -0.39
CA GLU A 118 -7.96 -20.90 -0.04
C GLU A 118 -6.60 -20.35 -0.43
N SER A 119 -6.56 -19.52 -1.48
CA SER A 119 -5.32 -18.87 -1.93
C SER A 119 -4.87 -17.74 -1.01
N MET A 120 -5.68 -17.32 -0.03
CA MET A 120 -5.35 -16.23 0.88
C MET A 120 -4.87 -16.74 2.22
N ARG A 121 -3.58 -16.54 2.50
CA ARG A 121 -2.99 -16.87 3.80
C ARG A 121 -3.05 -15.62 4.69
N PHE A 122 -3.77 -15.72 5.81
CA PHE A 122 -3.76 -14.64 6.80
C PHE A 122 -2.39 -14.53 7.46
N ILE A 123 -1.86 -13.31 7.57
CA ILE A 123 -0.55 -13.06 8.21
C ILE A 123 -0.74 -12.48 9.61
N THR A 124 -1.33 -11.28 9.70
CA THR A 124 -1.42 -10.55 10.97
C THR A 124 -2.44 -9.41 10.87
N THR A 125 -2.80 -8.88 12.03
CA THR A 125 -3.58 -7.65 12.14
C THR A 125 -2.69 -6.58 12.75
N ILE A 126 -2.62 -5.41 12.10
CA ILE A 126 -1.91 -4.25 12.61
C ILE A 126 -2.89 -3.08 12.60
N GLY A 127 -3.16 -2.52 13.77
CA GLY A 127 -4.15 -1.46 13.90
C GLY A 127 -5.50 -1.90 13.38
N ARG A 128 -6.03 -1.19 12.39
CA ARG A 128 -7.33 -1.46 11.79
C ARG A 128 -7.25 -2.25 10.48
N HIS A 129 -6.10 -2.84 10.15
CA HIS A 129 -5.90 -3.60 8.92
C HIS A 129 -5.53 -5.04 9.20
N ARG A 130 -6.16 -5.97 8.47
CA ARG A 130 -5.81 -7.39 8.44
C ARG A 130 -5.07 -7.66 7.14
N PHE A 131 -3.88 -8.24 7.25
CA PHE A 131 -2.98 -8.48 6.11
C PHE A 131 -2.93 -9.94 5.73
N TYR A 132 -2.84 -10.19 4.43
CA TYR A 132 -2.85 -11.52 3.81
C TYR A 132 -1.79 -11.61 2.73
N GLU A 133 -1.38 -12.83 2.43
CA GLU A 133 -0.56 -13.13 1.27
C GLU A 133 -1.34 -14.07 0.34
N GLU A 134 -1.47 -13.69 -0.93
CA GLU A 134 -2.02 -14.56 -1.96
C GLU A 134 -0.96 -15.59 -2.35
N THR A 135 -1.30 -16.85 -2.25
CA THR A 135 -0.38 -17.96 -2.54
C THR A 135 -0.55 -18.48 -3.96
#